data_7f3536b87c1b11f21785fc9c7d47827f
#
_entry.id   7f3536b87c1b11f21785fc9c7d47827f
#
_cell.length_a   1.000
_cell.length_b   1.000
_cell.length_c   1.000
_cell.angle_alpha   90.00
_cell.angle_beta   90.00
_cell.angle_gamma   90.00
#
_symmetry.space_group_name_H-M   'P 1'
#
loop_
_entity.id
_entity.type
_entity.pdbx_description
1 polymer ?
#
loop_
_entity_poly.entity_id
_entity_poly.type
_entity_poly.pdbx_seq_one_letter_code
_entity_poly.pdbx_strand_id
1 'polypeptide(L)'
;MNVLYLNTHDIGRYLQTYGYPVHTPNLLELSREGMAFTQMYCASPTCSPSRGAMLTGQYPHNNGLIGLSHRGFRINGEHHLANYMKQHGYETVLSGVQHEIKLHEEETLGYERCLNPMEYYRNDLPQCELYTWQDEMAAENAVNYLKNRGKDEKPFFLAVGFGCTHREYPRVPDEYETDYVQVPKALPNLPDVRKDMAGMQIAVDTVDRLCGKILDALKETGEYENTLIFFTTDHGLPFPMMKCNLYDDGTGVSFILRYPGMPKVHCVSDALLSQIDVFPTLCDILSMEKPNWLSGSSFLPVITGEEEEIREAVYAEINYHVAYEPVRSVRTKKNKYIVRWENGYDKVPPTHIDD
;
A
#
# COMPACT_ATOMS: atom_id res chain seq x y z
N MET A 1 -15.44 -13.98 8.76
CA MET A 1 -14.79 -12.65 8.97
C MET A 1 -14.54 -12.05 7.62
N ASN A 2 -14.94 -10.78 7.41
CA ASN A 2 -14.64 -10.06 6.18
C ASN A 2 -13.21 -9.53 6.19
N VAL A 3 -12.70 -9.12 5.02
CA VAL A 3 -11.37 -8.49 4.89
C VAL A 3 -11.50 -7.20 4.09
N LEU A 4 -11.07 -6.09 4.67
CA LEU A 4 -10.92 -4.79 4.01
C LEU A 4 -9.44 -4.46 3.85
N TYR A 5 -8.98 -4.33 2.62
CA TYR A 5 -7.65 -3.88 2.25
C TYR A 5 -7.72 -2.45 1.72
N LEU A 6 -7.18 -1.51 2.49
CA LEU A 6 -7.03 -0.11 2.12
C LEU A 6 -5.59 0.16 1.68
N ASN A 7 -5.39 0.72 0.51
CA ASN A 7 -4.05 1.02 0.03
C ASN A 7 -3.97 2.35 -0.71
N THR A 8 -2.78 2.92 -0.72
CA THR A 8 -2.49 4.14 -1.45
C THR A 8 -1.13 4.07 -2.12
N HIS A 9 -0.76 5.10 -2.86
CA HIS A 9 0.56 5.24 -3.49
C HIS A 9 1.52 6.04 -2.62
N ASP A 10 2.81 5.76 -2.72
CA ASP A 10 3.94 6.69 -2.56
C ASP A 10 4.04 7.43 -1.21
N ILE A 11 3.40 6.98 -0.13
CA ILE A 11 3.45 7.73 1.14
C ILE A 11 4.49 7.21 2.14
N GLY A 12 5.08 6.03 1.89
CA GLY A 12 6.00 5.43 2.86
C GLY A 12 5.39 5.36 4.26
N ARG A 13 6.06 5.99 5.23
CA ARG A 13 5.57 6.11 6.60
C ARG A 13 4.98 7.50 6.91
N TYR A 14 4.70 8.32 5.90
CA TYR A 14 4.32 9.72 6.08
C TYR A 14 2.86 9.90 6.55
N LEU A 15 2.59 9.40 7.76
CA LEU A 15 1.32 9.49 8.47
C LEU A 15 1.53 10.00 9.90
N GLN A 16 0.50 10.60 10.49
CA GLN A 16 0.49 11.02 11.89
C GLN A 16 0.80 9.86 12.85
N THR A 17 0.35 8.65 12.53
CA THR A 17 0.63 7.41 13.28
C THR A 17 2.14 7.15 13.47
N TYR A 18 2.97 7.60 12.54
CA TYR A 18 4.44 7.47 12.60
C TYR A 18 5.15 8.76 13.01
N GLY A 19 4.41 9.76 13.52
CA GLY A 19 4.97 11.01 14.06
C GLY A 19 5.27 12.07 13.00
N TYR A 20 4.78 11.92 11.78
CA TYR A 20 4.92 12.94 10.75
C TYR A 20 3.84 14.03 10.87
N PRO A 21 4.19 15.30 10.52
CA PRO A 21 3.28 16.45 10.64
C PRO A 21 2.28 16.51 9.49
N VAL A 22 1.41 15.53 9.41
CA VAL A 22 0.31 15.43 8.45
C VAL A 22 -0.97 15.05 9.18
N HIS A 23 -2.10 15.60 8.75
CA HIS A 23 -3.38 15.38 9.41
C HIS A 23 -4.03 14.08 8.92
N THR A 24 -3.95 13.00 9.72
CA THR A 24 -4.51 11.68 9.41
C THR A 24 -5.20 11.06 10.63
N PRO A 25 -6.28 11.69 11.13
CA PRO A 25 -6.95 11.27 12.36
C PRO A 25 -7.65 9.91 12.25
N ASN A 26 -8.20 9.55 11.07
CA ASN A 26 -8.93 8.30 10.88
C ASN A 26 -7.98 7.09 10.89
N LEU A 27 -6.82 7.19 10.21
CA LEU A 27 -5.80 6.16 10.24
C LEU A 27 -5.10 6.08 11.62
N LEU A 28 -4.94 7.22 12.30
CA LEU A 28 -4.46 7.23 13.68
C LEU A 28 -5.44 6.48 14.61
N GLU A 29 -6.75 6.70 14.46
CA GLU A 29 -7.75 5.99 15.26
C GLU A 29 -7.77 4.50 14.92
N LEU A 30 -7.71 4.12 13.64
CA LEU A 30 -7.57 2.71 13.23
C LEU A 30 -6.34 2.06 13.90
N SER A 31 -5.22 2.79 14.00
CA SER A 31 -4.01 2.27 14.67
C SER A 31 -4.19 2.10 16.20
N ARG A 32 -5.05 2.90 16.82
CA ARG A 32 -5.41 2.77 18.25
C ARG A 32 -6.34 1.60 18.50
N GLU A 33 -7.24 1.33 17.56
CA GLU A 33 -8.14 0.16 17.61
C GLU A 33 -7.44 -1.15 17.19
N GLY A 34 -6.18 -1.06 16.72
CA GLY A 34 -5.36 -2.15 16.23
C GLY A 34 -3.89 -2.03 16.62
N MET A 35 -3.00 -2.31 15.68
CA MET A 35 -1.54 -2.23 15.82
C MET A 35 -0.91 -1.55 14.60
N ALA A 36 0.06 -0.67 14.83
CA ALA A 36 0.91 -0.10 13.80
C ALA A 36 2.31 -0.73 13.85
N PHE A 37 2.95 -0.87 12.68
CA PHE A 37 4.27 -1.51 12.54
C PHE A 37 5.27 -0.51 11.97
N THR A 38 6.31 -0.15 12.74
CA THR A 38 7.28 0.88 12.38
C THR A 38 8.42 0.38 11.50
N GLN A 39 8.64 -0.94 11.45
CA GLN A 39 9.71 -1.58 10.68
C GLN A 39 9.16 -2.51 9.58
N MET A 40 8.03 -2.11 8.96
CA MET A 40 7.53 -2.77 7.75
C MET A 40 8.25 -2.21 6.52
N TYR A 41 8.67 -3.11 5.62
CA TYR A 41 9.39 -2.77 4.39
C TYR A 41 8.74 -3.43 3.17
N CYS A 42 8.69 -2.71 2.04
CA CYS A 42 8.31 -3.32 0.77
C CYS A 42 9.47 -4.17 0.19
N ALA A 43 9.11 -5.16 -0.60
CA ALA A 43 10.08 -6.02 -1.28
C ALA A 43 10.72 -5.36 -2.52
N SER A 44 10.07 -4.31 -3.04
CA SER A 44 10.59 -3.49 -4.14
C SER A 44 10.00 -2.08 -4.07
N PRO A 45 10.80 -1.01 -4.09
CA PRO A 45 10.28 0.36 -3.98
C PRO A 45 9.79 0.93 -5.33
N THR A 46 8.99 0.14 -6.05
CA THR A 46 8.35 0.49 -7.33
C THR A 46 6.93 -0.05 -7.36
N CYS A 47 5.96 0.67 -7.92
CA CYS A 47 4.52 0.43 -7.75
C CYS A 47 4.09 -1.02 -8.02
N SER A 48 4.09 -1.47 -9.28
CA SER A 48 3.62 -2.83 -9.63
C SER A 48 4.42 -3.94 -8.94
N PRO A 49 5.78 -3.92 -8.91
CA PRO A 49 6.57 -4.92 -8.20
C PRO A 49 6.28 -5.01 -6.70
N SER A 50 6.11 -3.88 -6.03
CA SER A 50 5.78 -3.85 -4.60
C SER A 50 4.43 -4.49 -4.31
N ARG A 51 3.39 -4.02 -5.02
CA ARG A 51 2.01 -4.52 -4.86
C ARG A 51 1.92 -6.00 -5.18
N GLY A 52 2.51 -6.42 -6.31
CA GLY A 52 2.57 -7.82 -6.68
C GLY A 52 3.31 -8.67 -5.66
N ALA A 53 4.40 -8.18 -5.07
CA ALA A 53 5.13 -8.91 -4.04
C ALA A 53 4.26 -9.15 -2.79
N MET A 54 3.59 -8.11 -2.29
CA MET A 54 2.69 -8.22 -1.12
C MET A 54 1.52 -9.16 -1.40
N LEU A 55 0.84 -8.97 -2.54
CA LEU A 55 -0.39 -9.69 -2.86
C LEU A 55 -0.17 -11.12 -3.36
N THR A 56 1.07 -11.53 -3.66
CA THR A 56 1.44 -12.93 -3.90
C THR A 56 2.21 -13.57 -2.76
N GLY A 57 2.70 -12.77 -1.80
CA GLY A 57 3.61 -13.23 -0.76
C GLY A 57 4.97 -13.69 -1.30
N GLN A 58 5.36 -13.21 -2.51
CA GLN A 58 6.58 -13.60 -3.21
C GLN A 58 7.41 -12.37 -3.61
N TYR A 59 8.73 -12.53 -3.68
CA TYR A 59 9.58 -11.49 -4.24
C TYR A 59 9.29 -11.29 -5.75
N PRO A 60 9.53 -10.08 -6.31
CA PRO A 60 9.26 -9.80 -7.73
C PRO A 60 9.91 -10.77 -8.71
N HIS A 61 11.14 -11.23 -8.44
CA HIS A 61 11.82 -12.21 -9.29
C HIS A 61 11.14 -13.59 -9.27
N ASN A 62 10.33 -13.92 -8.24
CA ASN A 62 9.59 -15.18 -8.14
C ASN A 62 8.20 -15.09 -8.75
N ASN A 63 7.51 -13.93 -8.60
CA ASN A 63 6.16 -13.75 -9.12
C ASN A 63 6.10 -13.25 -10.57
N GLY A 64 7.26 -12.82 -11.14
CA GLY A 64 7.41 -12.35 -12.52
C GLY A 64 7.17 -10.85 -12.72
N LEU A 65 6.58 -10.12 -11.76
CA LEU A 65 6.31 -8.70 -11.87
C LEU A 65 7.55 -7.87 -11.46
N ILE A 66 8.61 -7.96 -12.26
CA ILE A 66 9.90 -7.33 -11.99
C ILE A 66 9.97 -5.86 -12.44
N GLY A 67 8.92 -5.34 -13.06
CA GLY A 67 8.77 -3.96 -13.52
C GLY A 67 7.29 -3.58 -13.62
N LEU A 68 6.99 -2.40 -14.15
CA LEU A 68 5.63 -1.87 -14.23
C LEU A 68 4.72 -2.68 -15.17
N SER A 69 3.52 -3.02 -14.72
CA SER A 69 2.58 -3.86 -15.48
C SER A 69 2.19 -3.25 -16.83
N HIS A 70 2.03 -1.93 -16.92
CA HIS A 70 1.72 -1.25 -18.16
C HIS A 70 2.89 -1.24 -19.16
N ARG A 71 4.11 -1.60 -18.72
CA ARG A 71 5.30 -1.77 -19.58
C ARG A 71 5.53 -3.22 -20.01
N GLY A 72 4.53 -4.08 -19.83
CA GLY A 72 4.52 -5.46 -20.33
C GLY A 72 4.99 -6.52 -19.36
N PHE A 73 5.37 -6.16 -18.13
CA PHE A 73 5.64 -7.13 -17.08
C PHE A 73 4.32 -7.72 -16.57
N ARG A 74 4.33 -9.00 -16.22
CA ARG A 74 3.12 -9.70 -15.81
C ARG A 74 3.36 -10.49 -14.53
N ILE A 75 2.33 -10.51 -13.69
CA ILE A 75 2.25 -11.30 -12.47
C ILE A 75 1.60 -12.66 -12.77
N ASN A 76 1.95 -13.69 -12.00
CA ASN A 76 1.15 -14.91 -11.96
C ASN A 76 -0.12 -14.68 -11.13
N GLY A 77 -1.25 -14.44 -11.78
CA GLY A 77 -2.53 -14.16 -11.13
C GLY A 77 -3.09 -15.32 -10.30
N GLU A 78 -2.68 -16.55 -10.57
CA GLU A 78 -3.09 -17.72 -9.77
C GLU A 78 -2.58 -17.64 -8.32
N HIS A 79 -1.42 -17.00 -8.10
CA HIS A 79 -0.83 -16.80 -6.78
C HIS A 79 -1.33 -15.53 -6.08
N HIS A 80 -2.18 -14.74 -6.74
CA HIS A 80 -2.65 -13.48 -6.18
C HIS A 80 -3.64 -13.70 -5.01
N LEU A 81 -3.53 -12.86 -3.98
CA LEU A 81 -4.36 -12.95 -2.76
C LEU A 81 -5.87 -12.92 -3.08
N ALA A 82 -6.33 -12.08 -4.03
CA ALA A 82 -7.73 -12.06 -4.41
C ALA A 82 -8.20 -13.41 -4.97
N ASN A 83 -7.38 -14.05 -5.83
CA ASN A 83 -7.70 -15.38 -6.34
C ASN A 83 -7.72 -16.44 -5.24
N TYR A 84 -6.78 -16.36 -4.29
CA TYR A 84 -6.74 -17.24 -3.14
C TYR A 84 -7.99 -17.06 -2.24
N MET A 85 -8.38 -15.81 -1.95
CA MET A 85 -9.60 -15.50 -1.18
C MET A 85 -10.86 -16.00 -1.88
N LYS A 86 -10.95 -15.83 -3.21
CA LYS A 86 -12.05 -16.37 -4.03
C LYS A 86 -12.17 -17.89 -3.88
N GLN A 87 -11.06 -18.61 -3.95
CA GLN A 87 -11.03 -20.08 -3.78
C GLN A 87 -11.47 -20.52 -2.36
N HIS A 88 -11.35 -19.63 -1.37
CA HIS A 88 -11.79 -19.87 0.01
C HIS A 88 -13.20 -19.30 0.30
N GLY A 89 -13.97 -18.99 -0.74
CA GLY A 89 -15.39 -18.67 -0.62
C GLY A 89 -15.70 -17.20 -0.32
N TYR A 90 -14.72 -16.30 -0.47
CA TYR A 90 -14.94 -14.87 -0.38
C TYR A 90 -15.51 -14.30 -1.68
N GLU A 91 -16.39 -13.32 -1.58
CA GLU A 91 -16.65 -12.40 -2.69
C GLU A 91 -15.47 -11.42 -2.80
N THR A 92 -14.81 -11.37 -3.96
CA THR A 92 -13.61 -10.57 -4.16
C THR A 92 -13.94 -9.33 -4.97
N VAL A 93 -13.73 -8.15 -4.36
CA VAL A 93 -14.20 -6.87 -4.87
C VAL A 93 -13.05 -5.87 -4.94
N LEU A 94 -12.92 -5.16 -6.05
CA LEU A 94 -11.98 -4.08 -6.25
C LEU A 94 -12.70 -2.75 -6.42
N SER A 95 -12.23 -1.70 -5.75
CA SER A 95 -12.61 -0.31 -5.99
C SER A 95 -11.36 0.56 -6.08
N GLY A 96 -11.28 1.40 -7.12
CA GLY A 96 -10.12 2.27 -7.32
C GLY A 96 -8.93 1.60 -8.00
N VAL A 97 -7.73 2.01 -7.63
CA VAL A 97 -6.46 1.64 -8.31
C VAL A 97 -5.93 0.29 -7.87
N GLN A 98 -5.39 -0.50 -8.82
CA GLN A 98 -4.68 -1.75 -8.54
C GLN A 98 -3.19 -1.74 -8.95
N HIS A 99 -2.79 -1.45 -10.16
CA HIS A 99 -1.43 -1.40 -10.70
C HIS A 99 -0.65 -2.73 -10.82
N GLU A 100 -1.26 -3.87 -10.52
CA GLU A 100 -0.60 -5.19 -10.66
C GLU A 100 -0.76 -5.77 -12.06
N ILE A 101 -1.80 -5.34 -12.77
CA ILE A 101 -2.12 -5.78 -14.12
C ILE A 101 -2.66 -4.61 -14.96
N LYS A 102 -2.83 -4.83 -16.25
CA LYS A 102 -3.46 -3.83 -17.14
C LYS A 102 -4.93 -3.61 -16.76
N LEU A 103 -5.41 -2.42 -17.01
CA LEU A 103 -6.81 -2.07 -16.82
C LEU A 103 -7.72 -3.02 -17.59
N HIS A 104 -8.84 -3.39 -16.97
CA HIS A 104 -9.85 -4.31 -17.50
C HIS A 104 -9.39 -5.78 -17.61
N GLU A 105 -8.27 -6.16 -16.96
CA GLU A 105 -7.83 -7.54 -16.83
C GLU A 105 -7.90 -8.03 -15.36
N GLU A 106 -8.58 -7.29 -14.46
CA GLU A 106 -8.60 -7.49 -12.99
C GLU A 106 -9.17 -8.87 -12.61
N GLU A 107 -10.04 -9.44 -13.43
CA GLU A 107 -10.57 -10.80 -13.25
C GLU A 107 -9.47 -11.87 -13.24
N THR A 108 -8.35 -11.62 -13.95
CA THR A 108 -7.20 -12.54 -13.99
C THR A 108 -6.44 -12.59 -12.67
N LEU A 109 -6.62 -11.61 -11.80
CA LEU A 109 -6.11 -11.57 -10.41
C LEU A 109 -7.07 -12.25 -9.43
N GLY A 110 -8.29 -12.58 -9.88
CA GLY A 110 -9.31 -13.21 -9.06
C GLY A 110 -10.39 -12.28 -8.51
N TYR A 111 -10.40 -10.99 -8.89
CA TYR A 111 -11.50 -10.10 -8.53
C TYR A 111 -12.76 -10.46 -9.31
N GLU A 112 -13.85 -10.81 -8.59
CA GLU A 112 -15.16 -11.13 -9.18
C GLU A 112 -15.94 -9.88 -9.57
N ARG A 113 -15.67 -8.77 -8.87
CA ARG A 113 -16.32 -7.48 -9.11
C ARG A 113 -15.30 -6.35 -9.11
N CYS A 114 -15.32 -5.53 -10.17
CA CYS A 114 -14.67 -4.23 -10.18
C CYS A 114 -15.77 -3.17 -10.09
N LEU A 115 -15.69 -2.29 -9.07
CA LEU A 115 -16.70 -1.26 -8.84
C LEU A 115 -16.45 0.02 -9.63
N ASN A 116 -15.33 0.10 -10.36
CA ASN A 116 -14.99 1.26 -11.16
C ASN A 116 -15.91 1.35 -12.41
N PRO A 117 -16.76 2.37 -12.53
CA PRO A 117 -17.56 2.56 -13.73
C PRO A 117 -16.69 3.05 -14.91
N MET A 118 -17.21 3.06 -16.12
CA MET A 118 -16.44 3.47 -17.32
C MET A 118 -15.93 4.91 -17.23
N GLU A 119 -16.68 5.81 -16.60
CA GLU A 119 -16.24 7.19 -16.37
C GLU A 119 -15.03 7.31 -15.43
N TYR A 120 -14.76 6.33 -14.59
CA TYR A 120 -13.54 6.28 -13.76
C TYR A 120 -12.27 6.38 -14.61
N TYR A 121 -12.31 5.86 -15.83
CA TYR A 121 -11.15 5.81 -16.74
C TYR A 121 -11.08 7.01 -17.69
N ARG A 122 -11.79 8.11 -17.39
CA ARG A 122 -11.69 9.36 -18.14
C ARG A 122 -10.28 9.94 -18.09
N ASN A 123 -9.92 10.74 -19.08
CA ASN A 123 -8.59 11.38 -19.19
C ASN A 123 -8.66 12.84 -19.64
N ASP A 124 -9.80 13.49 -19.42
CA ASP A 124 -10.07 14.88 -19.82
C ASP A 124 -9.83 15.90 -18.69
N LEU A 125 -9.44 15.43 -17.50
CA LEU A 125 -9.05 16.26 -16.38
C LEU A 125 -7.52 16.37 -16.27
N PRO A 126 -6.99 17.48 -15.72
CA PRO A 126 -5.60 17.53 -15.29
C PRO A 126 -5.29 16.41 -14.28
N GLN A 127 -4.07 15.86 -14.33
CA GLN A 127 -3.68 14.71 -13.50
C GLN A 127 -3.93 14.94 -12.01
N CYS A 128 -3.60 16.13 -11.52
CA CYS A 128 -3.79 16.52 -10.11
C CYS A 128 -5.26 16.55 -9.64
N GLU A 129 -6.20 16.75 -10.57
CA GLU A 129 -7.64 16.71 -10.28
C GLU A 129 -8.22 15.30 -10.53
N LEU A 130 -7.69 14.62 -11.54
CA LEU A 130 -8.16 13.31 -11.96
C LEU A 130 -8.03 12.29 -10.83
N TYR A 131 -6.87 12.17 -10.22
CA TYR A 131 -6.65 11.21 -9.14
C TYR A 131 -7.54 11.48 -7.93
N THR A 132 -7.70 12.74 -7.52
CA THR A 132 -8.61 13.08 -6.41
C THR A 132 -10.05 12.70 -6.74
N TRP A 133 -10.51 12.99 -7.94
CA TRP A 133 -11.85 12.62 -8.40
C TRP A 133 -12.05 11.11 -8.47
N GLN A 134 -11.05 10.36 -8.96
CA GLN A 134 -11.07 8.90 -8.99
C GLN A 134 -11.14 8.30 -7.59
N ASP A 135 -10.40 8.83 -6.65
CA ASP A 135 -10.35 8.36 -5.27
C ASP A 135 -11.66 8.62 -4.52
N GLU A 136 -12.29 9.80 -4.73
CA GLU A 136 -13.63 10.10 -4.19
C GLU A 136 -14.65 9.08 -4.72
N MET A 137 -14.63 8.79 -6.03
CA MET A 137 -15.50 7.81 -6.65
C MET A 137 -15.24 6.39 -6.11
N ALA A 138 -13.97 6.01 -5.96
CA ALA A 138 -13.60 4.71 -5.42
C ALA A 138 -14.13 4.50 -4.00
N ALA A 139 -13.98 5.52 -3.15
CA ALA A 139 -14.50 5.49 -1.78
C ALA A 139 -16.03 5.43 -1.75
N GLU A 140 -16.71 6.23 -2.58
CA GLU A 140 -18.18 6.22 -2.69
C GLU A 140 -18.71 4.86 -3.16
N ASN A 141 -18.08 4.27 -4.16
CA ASN A 141 -18.45 2.94 -4.66
C ASN A 141 -18.23 1.86 -3.59
N ALA A 142 -17.14 1.93 -2.82
CA ALA A 142 -16.90 1.02 -1.70
C ALA A 142 -17.97 1.19 -0.60
N VAL A 143 -18.32 2.43 -0.22
CA VAL A 143 -19.39 2.74 0.74
C VAL A 143 -20.72 2.20 0.24
N ASN A 144 -21.06 2.44 -1.02
CA ASN A 144 -22.31 1.95 -1.61
C ASN A 144 -22.35 0.42 -1.65
N TYR A 145 -21.24 -0.25 -1.97
CA TYR A 145 -21.13 -1.70 -1.89
C TYR A 145 -21.44 -2.20 -0.48
N LEU A 146 -20.79 -1.63 0.54
CA LEU A 146 -20.98 -2.03 1.94
C LEU A 146 -22.42 -1.81 2.42
N LYS A 147 -23.05 -0.68 2.07
CA LYS A 147 -24.41 -0.34 2.50
C LYS A 147 -25.52 -1.16 1.78
N ASN A 148 -25.26 -1.64 0.58
CA ASN A 148 -26.26 -2.34 -0.22
C ASN A 148 -26.14 -3.87 -0.20
N ARG A 149 -25.11 -4.43 0.46
CA ARG A 149 -24.99 -5.89 0.59
C ARG A 149 -25.91 -6.46 1.66
N GLY A 150 -26.38 -7.69 1.43
CA GLY A 150 -27.24 -8.43 2.38
C GLY A 150 -26.41 -9.00 3.55
N LYS A 151 -27.06 -9.19 4.70
CA LYS A 151 -26.40 -9.74 5.91
C LYS A 151 -26.02 -11.22 5.78
N ASP A 152 -26.67 -11.95 4.89
CA ASP A 152 -26.44 -13.40 4.67
C ASP A 152 -25.54 -13.68 3.45
N GLU A 153 -24.88 -12.66 2.91
CA GLU A 153 -23.94 -12.82 1.79
C GLU A 153 -22.62 -13.44 2.26
N LYS A 154 -21.88 -13.99 1.29
CA LYS A 154 -20.52 -14.51 1.52
C LYS A 154 -19.63 -13.46 2.19
N PRO A 155 -18.62 -13.84 2.99
CA PRO A 155 -17.64 -12.88 3.44
C PRO A 155 -16.97 -12.20 2.23
N PHE A 156 -16.61 -10.93 2.37
CA PHE A 156 -15.94 -10.20 1.30
C PHE A 156 -14.44 -10.06 1.54
N PHE A 157 -13.69 -10.00 0.46
CA PHE A 157 -12.38 -9.39 0.35
C PHE A 157 -12.53 -8.13 -0.50
N LEU A 158 -12.58 -6.97 0.14
CA LEU A 158 -12.70 -5.68 -0.52
C LEU A 158 -11.34 -4.97 -0.53
N ALA A 159 -10.77 -4.79 -1.72
CA ALA A 159 -9.59 -3.98 -1.94
C ALA A 159 -10.01 -2.59 -2.42
N VAL A 160 -9.56 -1.55 -1.71
CA VAL A 160 -9.78 -0.16 -2.11
C VAL A 160 -8.43 0.53 -2.28
N GLY A 161 -8.15 0.97 -3.50
CA GLY A 161 -6.90 1.62 -3.86
C GLY A 161 -7.07 3.09 -4.21
N PHE A 162 -6.21 3.95 -3.65
CA PHE A 162 -6.19 5.41 -3.85
C PHE A 162 -4.97 5.83 -4.64
N GLY A 163 -5.15 6.78 -5.57
CA GLY A 163 -4.13 7.27 -6.49
C GLY A 163 -3.65 8.70 -6.24
N CYS A 164 -4.39 9.54 -5.48
CA CYS A 164 -4.11 10.99 -5.38
C CYS A 164 -2.80 11.33 -4.66
N THR A 165 -2.18 10.37 -3.97
CA THR A 165 -0.85 10.50 -3.38
C THR A 165 0.29 10.25 -4.38
N HIS A 166 -0.02 9.78 -5.59
CA HIS A 166 0.89 9.76 -6.74
C HIS A 166 1.02 11.18 -7.34
N ARG A 167 2.18 11.52 -7.93
CA ARG A 167 2.33 12.76 -8.70
C ARG A 167 1.44 12.72 -9.96
N GLU A 168 0.84 13.84 -10.37
CA GLU A 168 0.91 15.17 -9.79
C GLU A 168 -0.07 15.33 -8.60
N TYR A 169 0.39 16.06 -7.57
CA TYR A 169 -0.41 16.31 -6.38
C TYR A 169 -1.54 17.32 -6.60
N PRO A 170 -2.58 17.31 -5.74
CA PRO A 170 -3.59 18.35 -5.70
C PRO A 170 -2.98 19.75 -5.60
N ARG A 171 -3.63 20.72 -6.22
CA ARG A 171 -3.19 22.12 -6.18
C ARG A 171 -3.18 22.61 -4.72
N VAL A 172 -2.06 23.21 -4.32
CA VAL A 172 -1.94 23.87 -3.02
C VAL A 172 -2.68 25.20 -3.06
N PRO A 173 -3.67 25.46 -2.18
CA PRO A 173 -4.35 26.74 -2.08
C PRO A 173 -3.38 27.86 -1.71
N ASP A 174 -3.66 29.08 -2.19
CA ASP A 174 -2.77 30.23 -1.95
C ASP A 174 -2.68 30.62 -0.46
N GLU A 175 -3.72 30.33 0.32
CA GLU A 175 -3.78 30.52 1.78
C GLU A 175 -3.03 29.46 2.59
N TYR A 176 -2.53 28.40 1.97
CA TYR A 176 -1.79 27.34 2.66
C TYR A 176 -0.41 27.83 3.10
N GLU A 177 -0.11 27.72 4.38
CA GLU A 177 1.13 28.25 4.98
C GLU A 177 2.34 27.34 4.67
N THR A 178 2.79 27.33 3.41
CA THR A 178 3.88 26.47 2.93
C THR A 178 5.22 26.71 3.64
N ASP A 179 5.42 27.88 4.26
CA ASP A 179 6.65 28.21 5.00
C ASP A 179 6.86 27.34 6.23
N TYR A 180 5.80 26.77 6.80
CA TYR A 180 5.84 25.87 7.95
C TYR A 180 5.85 24.38 7.59
N VAL A 181 5.84 24.05 6.30
CA VAL A 181 5.87 22.66 5.86
C VAL A 181 7.25 22.05 6.07
N GLN A 182 7.30 20.96 6.79
CA GLN A 182 8.53 20.22 7.04
C GLN A 182 8.90 19.39 5.80
N VAL A 183 10.10 19.60 5.30
CA VAL A 183 10.70 18.85 4.19
C VAL A 183 11.47 17.65 4.73
N PRO A 184 11.39 16.46 4.11
CA PRO A 184 12.24 15.32 4.45
C PRO A 184 13.73 15.68 4.44
N LYS A 185 14.52 15.11 5.38
CA LYS A 185 15.93 15.46 5.57
C LYS A 185 16.82 15.27 4.34
N ALA A 186 16.44 14.36 3.45
CA ALA A 186 17.18 14.08 2.21
C ALA A 186 16.99 15.16 1.14
N LEU A 187 16.02 16.06 1.31
CA LEU A 187 15.69 17.10 0.34
C LEU A 187 16.17 18.49 0.80
N PRO A 188 16.52 19.38 -0.14
CA PRO A 188 16.83 20.76 0.21
C PRO A 188 15.56 21.50 0.68
N ASN A 189 15.69 22.27 1.76
CA ASN A 189 14.56 23.06 2.28
C ASN A 189 14.38 24.36 1.46
N LEU A 190 13.75 24.24 0.29
CA LEU A 190 13.46 25.34 -0.64
C LEU A 190 11.95 25.59 -0.72
N PRO A 191 11.51 26.82 -1.10
CA PRO A 191 10.09 27.13 -1.22
C PRO A 191 9.32 26.17 -2.14
N ASP A 192 9.86 25.81 -3.29
CA ASP A 192 9.22 24.90 -4.24
C ASP A 192 9.09 23.48 -3.66
N VAL A 193 10.10 23.00 -2.93
CA VAL A 193 10.06 21.69 -2.26
C VAL A 193 9.04 21.67 -1.12
N ARG A 194 8.92 22.79 -0.35
CA ARG A 194 7.87 22.92 0.65
C ARG A 194 6.47 22.93 0.05
N LYS A 195 6.30 23.63 -1.08
CA LYS A 195 5.03 23.65 -1.81
C LYS A 195 4.65 22.26 -2.34
N ASP A 196 5.61 21.53 -2.86
CA ASP A 196 5.43 20.17 -3.35
C ASP A 196 5.03 19.21 -2.21
N MET A 197 5.72 19.31 -1.06
CA MET A 197 5.35 18.59 0.15
C MET A 197 3.96 18.99 0.70
N ALA A 198 3.55 20.26 0.56
CA ALA A 198 2.20 20.70 0.92
C ALA A 198 1.13 20.00 0.06
N GLY A 199 1.37 19.91 -1.25
CA GLY A 199 0.49 19.15 -2.15
C GLY A 199 0.36 17.67 -1.75
N MET A 200 1.47 17.06 -1.37
CA MET A 200 1.47 15.71 -0.83
C MET A 200 0.69 15.59 0.49
N GLN A 201 0.84 16.55 1.42
CA GLN A 201 0.08 16.55 2.68
C GLN A 201 -1.44 16.62 2.42
N ILE A 202 -1.87 17.46 1.46
CA ILE A 202 -3.27 17.56 1.03
C ILE A 202 -3.78 16.22 0.46
N ALA A 203 -2.97 15.55 -0.34
CA ALA A 203 -3.31 14.23 -0.89
C ALA A 203 -3.45 13.17 0.21
N VAL A 204 -2.53 13.14 1.18
CA VAL A 204 -2.56 12.21 2.31
C VAL A 204 -3.77 12.46 3.23
N ASP A 205 -4.10 13.73 3.52
CA ASP A 205 -5.31 14.11 4.26
C ASP A 205 -6.58 13.66 3.51
N THR A 206 -6.58 13.79 2.18
CA THR A 206 -7.69 13.29 1.34
C THR A 206 -7.86 11.78 1.48
N VAL A 207 -6.79 11.00 1.38
CA VAL A 207 -6.84 9.53 1.57
C VAL A 207 -7.35 9.17 2.98
N ASP A 208 -6.85 9.85 4.02
CA ASP A 208 -7.31 9.62 5.39
C ASP A 208 -8.82 9.84 5.53
N ARG A 209 -9.33 10.96 5.01
CA ARG A 209 -10.76 11.28 5.01
C ARG A 209 -11.59 10.23 4.26
N LEU A 210 -11.10 9.74 3.12
CA LEU A 210 -11.77 8.70 2.34
C LEU A 210 -11.77 7.34 3.05
N CYS A 211 -10.66 6.98 3.69
CA CYS A 211 -10.59 5.82 4.58
C CYS A 211 -11.63 5.96 5.71
N GLY A 212 -11.74 7.13 6.34
CA GLY A 212 -12.75 7.43 7.35
C GLY A 212 -14.16 7.14 6.88
N LYS A 213 -14.56 7.61 5.69
CA LYS A 213 -15.89 7.32 5.10
C LYS A 213 -16.18 5.82 4.98
N ILE A 214 -15.19 5.02 4.58
CA ILE A 214 -15.34 3.57 4.43
C ILE A 214 -15.44 2.88 5.79
N LEU A 215 -14.62 3.28 6.76
CA LEU A 215 -14.67 2.76 8.12
C LEU A 215 -16.01 3.09 8.80
N ASP A 216 -16.54 4.29 8.59
CA ASP A 216 -17.85 4.70 9.09
C ASP A 216 -18.96 3.86 8.45
N ALA A 217 -18.90 3.58 7.14
CA ALA A 217 -19.86 2.69 6.49
C ALA A 217 -19.85 1.27 7.07
N LEU A 218 -18.68 0.72 7.41
CA LEU A 218 -18.59 -0.57 8.11
C LEU A 218 -19.24 -0.50 9.51
N LYS A 219 -19.05 0.60 10.25
CA LYS A 219 -19.67 0.81 11.56
C LYS A 219 -21.20 0.95 11.43
N GLU A 220 -21.68 1.73 10.47
CA GLU A 220 -23.11 1.95 10.20
C GLU A 220 -23.83 0.66 9.78
N THR A 221 -23.19 -0.22 9.01
CA THR A 221 -23.77 -1.50 8.59
C THR A 221 -23.65 -2.61 9.64
N GLY A 222 -22.88 -2.37 10.71
CA GLY A 222 -22.61 -3.34 11.77
C GLY A 222 -21.58 -4.41 11.39
N GLU A 223 -20.87 -4.24 10.27
CA GLU A 223 -19.84 -5.18 9.79
C GLU A 223 -18.44 -4.92 10.37
N TYR A 224 -18.24 -3.78 11.04
CA TYR A 224 -16.92 -3.39 11.57
C TYR A 224 -16.33 -4.45 12.51
N GLU A 225 -17.15 -4.98 13.44
CA GLU A 225 -16.73 -6.00 14.40
C GLU A 225 -16.61 -7.41 13.80
N ASN A 226 -16.90 -7.56 12.51
CA ASN A 226 -16.69 -8.79 11.75
C ASN A 226 -15.68 -8.65 10.61
N THR A 227 -14.92 -7.56 10.61
CA THR A 227 -13.99 -7.24 9.50
C THR A 227 -12.55 -7.12 9.99
N LEU A 228 -11.63 -7.86 9.35
CA LEU A 228 -10.20 -7.60 9.40
C LEU A 228 -9.89 -6.43 8.46
N ILE A 229 -9.22 -5.42 8.97
CA ILE A 229 -8.89 -4.20 8.24
C ILE A 229 -7.38 -4.03 8.26
N PHE A 230 -6.77 -3.85 7.09
CA PHE A 230 -5.38 -3.41 7.02
C PHE A 230 -5.20 -2.27 6.02
N PHE A 231 -4.37 -1.32 6.42
CA PHE A 231 -3.96 -0.19 5.60
C PHE A 231 -2.47 -0.27 5.33
N THR A 232 -2.07 -0.01 4.07
CA THR A 232 -0.66 0.11 3.69
C THR A 232 -0.48 1.01 2.46
N THR A 233 0.78 1.25 2.11
CA THR A 233 1.19 1.86 0.84
C THR A 233 2.15 0.94 0.11
N ASP A 234 2.39 1.22 -1.15
CA ASP A 234 3.28 0.38 -1.96
C ASP A 234 4.77 0.61 -1.65
N HIS A 235 5.23 1.86 -1.52
CA HIS A 235 6.63 2.20 -1.23
C HIS A 235 6.77 3.61 -0.65
N GLY A 236 7.99 4.11 -0.56
CA GLY A 236 8.31 5.44 -0.03
C GLY A 236 7.90 6.60 -0.93
N LEU A 237 8.13 7.82 -0.43
CA LEU A 237 7.74 9.08 -1.06
C LEU A 237 8.30 9.22 -2.49
N PRO A 238 7.55 9.84 -3.43
CA PRO A 238 7.98 10.02 -4.81
C PRO A 238 8.90 11.25 -4.95
N PHE A 239 9.99 11.24 -4.18
CA PHE A 239 11.02 12.26 -4.16
C PHE A 239 12.39 11.64 -4.43
N PRO A 240 13.39 12.45 -4.85
CA PRO A 240 14.77 11.97 -5.04
C PRO A 240 15.30 11.21 -3.83
N MET A 241 16.02 10.10 -4.06
CA MET A 241 16.59 9.21 -3.06
C MET A 241 15.57 8.36 -2.26
N MET A 242 14.29 8.40 -2.62
CA MET A 242 13.20 7.66 -1.96
C MET A 242 12.59 6.62 -2.90
N LYS A 243 11.47 6.91 -3.61
CA LYS A 243 10.92 6.02 -4.66
C LYS A 243 12.01 5.54 -5.60
N CYS A 244 11.92 4.30 -6.07
CA CYS A 244 12.92 3.66 -6.93
C CYS A 244 14.31 3.59 -6.30
N ASN A 245 14.41 3.60 -4.96
CA ASN A 245 15.68 3.50 -4.25
C ASN A 245 15.58 2.55 -3.05
N LEU A 246 16.65 1.78 -2.78
CA LEU A 246 16.66 0.81 -1.69
C LEU A 246 17.05 1.39 -0.33
N TYR A 247 17.13 2.72 -0.18
CA TYR A 247 17.23 3.37 1.13
C TYR A 247 15.94 3.18 1.94
N ASP A 248 15.99 3.45 3.24
CA ASP A 248 14.83 3.26 4.13
C ASP A 248 13.65 4.16 3.76
N ASP A 249 13.91 5.36 3.26
CA ASP A 249 12.86 6.27 2.79
C ASP A 249 12.17 5.79 1.49
N GLY A 250 12.81 4.88 0.75
CA GLY A 250 12.21 4.23 -0.42
C GLY A 250 11.50 2.92 -0.09
N THR A 251 12.05 2.13 0.83
CA THR A 251 11.54 0.79 1.13
C THR A 251 10.64 0.71 2.36
N GLY A 252 10.73 1.68 3.27
CA GLY A 252 9.91 1.72 4.47
C GLY A 252 8.48 2.15 4.19
N VAL A 253 7.50 1.35 4.66
CA VAL A 253 6.08 1.57 4.39
C VAL A 253 5.26 1.63 5.67
N SER A 254 4.13 2.33 5.63
CA SER A 254 3.13 2.26 6.67
C SER A 254 2.39 0.92 6.60
N PHE A 255 2.11 0.35 7.76
CA PHE A 255 1.25 -0.82 7.89
C PHE A 255 0.49 -0.74 9.21
N ILE A 256 -0.85 -0.75 9.11
CA ILE A 256 -1.77 -0.72 10.24
C ILE A 256 -2.70 -1.91 10.08
N LEU A 257 -2.90 -2.68 11.14
CA LEU A 257 -3.73 -3.88 11.14
C LEU A 257 -4.70 -3.85 12.33
N ARG A 258 -5.96 -4.13 12.06
CA ARG A 258 -7.01 -4.36 13.07
C ARG A 258 -7.85 -5.56 12.66
N TYR A 259 -8.12 -6.47 13.59
CA TYR A 259 -9.09 -7.54 13.36
C TYR A 259 -9.87 -7.88 14.66
N PRO A 260 -11.08 -8.47 14.55
CA PRO A 260 -11.89 -8.86 15.70
C PRO A 260 -11.18 -9.84 16.61
N GLY A 261 -11.17 -9.55 17.90
CA GLY A 261 -10.52 -10.41 18.90
C GLY A 261 -8.98 -10.30 18.90
N MET A 262 -8.41 -9.27 18.28
CA MET A 262 -6.99 -8.99 18.32
C MET A 262 -6.49 -8.90 19.76
N PRO A 263 -5.46 -9.69 20.17
CA PRO A 263 -5.08 -9.81 21.58
C PRO A 263 -4.40 -8.57 22.15
N LYS A 264 -3.79 -7.76 21.28
CA LYS A 264 -3.14 -6.50 21.63
C LYS A 264 -3.62 -5.41 20.70
N VAL A 265 -4.21 -4.37 21.27
CA VAL A 265 -4.63 -3.15 20.57
C VAL A 265 -3.93 -1.94 21.17
N HIS A 266 -4.01 -0.79 20.50
CA HIS A 266 -3.39 0.45 20.94
C HIS A 266 -1.88 0.31 21.16
N CYS A 267 -1.22 -0.40 20.29
CA CYS A 267 0.21 -0.66 20.39
C CYS A 267 0.95 -0.51 19.06
N VAL A 268 2.24 -0.31 19.20
CA VAL A 268 3.17 -0.15 18.08
C VAL A 268 4.22 -1.25 18.19
N SER A 269 4.46 -1.95 17.09
CA SER A 269 5.52 -2.95 16.99
C SER A 269 6.68 -2.41 16.17
N ASP A 270 7.91 -2.67 16.64
CA ASP A 270 9.14 -2.40 15.89
C ASP A 270 9.78 -3.68 15.32
N ALA A 271 9.01 -4.77 15.26
CA ALA A 271 9.44 -6.01 14.62
C ALA A 271 9.83 -5.78 13.16
N LEU A 272 10.91 -6.40 12.74
CA LEU A 272 11.44 -6.28 11.38
C LEU A 272 10.62 -7.16 10.43
N LEU A 273 9.78 -6.53 9.59
CA LEU A 273 8.81 -7.17 8.73
C LEU A 273 8.94 -6.75 7.26
N SER A 274 8.51 -7.64 6.38
CA SER A 274 8.38 -7.37 4.95
C SER A 274 6.92 -7.49 4.51
N GLN A 275 6.48 -6.71 3.54
CA GLN A 275 5.11 -6.83 3.01
C GLN A 275 4.78 -8.22 2.44
N ILE A 276 5.77 -9.02 2.02
CA ILE A 276 5.51 -10.42 1.62
C ILE A 276 5.00 -11.28 2.78
N ASP A 277 5.14 -10.83 4.03
CA ASP A 277 4.68 -11.51 5.24
C ASP A 277 3.18 -11.32 5.48
N VAL A 278 2.55 -10.36 4.78
CA VAL A 278 1.12 -10.04 4.96
C VAL A 278 0.26 -11.24 4.56
N PHE A 279 0.49 -11.83 3.41
CA PHE A 279 -0.30 -12.97 2.94
C PHE A 279 -0.28 -14.16 3.90
N PRO A 280 0.90 -14.72 4.31
CA PRO A 280 0.91 -15.83 5.28
C PRO A 280 0.31 -15.45 6.65
N THR A 281 0.38 -14.18 7.06
CA THR A 281 -0.24 -13.70 8.30
C THR A 281 -1.76 -13.68 8.19
N LEU A 282 -2.30 -13.23 7.06
CA LEU A 282 -3.74 -13.30 6.80
C LEU A 282 -4.24 -14.76 6.81
N CYS A 283 -3.47 -15.69 6.23
CA CYS A 283 -3.81 -17.11 6.29
C CYS A 283 -3.95 -17.60 7.74
N ASP A 284 -3.00 -17.27 8.62
CA ASP A 284 -3.05 -17.70 10.02
C ASP A 284 -4.20 -17.05 10.78
N ILE A 285 -4.43 -15.73 10.62
CA ILE A 285 -5.55 -15.02 11.28
C ILE A 285 -6.90 -15.59 10.84
N LEU A 286 -7.04 -15.92 9.55
CA LEU A 286 -8.29 -16.43 8.96
C LEU A 286 -8.40 -17.95 9.06
N SER A 287 -7.42 -18.65 9.67
CA SER A 287 -7.37 -20.10 9.78
C SER A 287 -7.43 -20.82 8.42
N MET A 288 -6.73 -20.23 7.42
CA MET A 288 -6.60 -20.80 6.08
C MET A 288 -5.24 -21.48 5.92
N GLU A 289 -5.15 -22.51 5.10
CA GLU A 289 -3.89 -23.17 4.78
C GLU A 289 -2.93 -22.22 4.06
N LYS A 290 -1.65 -22.20 4.44
CA LYS A 290 -0.63 -21.39 3.75
C LYS A 290 -0.20 -22.08 2.47
N PRO A 291 -0.36 -21.44 1.30
CA PRO A 291 0.12 -22.04 0.05
C PRO A 291 1.65 -22.15 0.02
N ASN A 292 2.13 -23.18 -0.68
CA ASN A 292 3.55 -23.55 -0.68
C ASN A 292 4.47 -22.61 -1.50
N TRP A 293 3.91 -21.69 -2.27
CA TRP A 293 4.70 -20.72 -3.04
C TRP A 293 5.11 -19.48 -2.24
N LEU A 294 4.60 -19.29 -1.02
CA LEU A 294 4.89 -18.11 -0.21
C LEU A 294 6.38 -18.03 0.15
N SER A 295 6.97 -16.85 -0.05
CA SER A 295 8.33 -16.52 0.39
C SER A 295 8.35 -15.81 1.74
N GLY A 296 7.22 -15.25 2.16
CA GLY A 296 7.02 -14.57 3.43
C GLY A 296 6.80 -15.52 4.60
N SER A 297 6.88 -15.00 5.80
CA SER A 297 6.59 -15.69 7.06
C SER A 297 5.49 -14.96 7.82
N SER A 298 4.59 -15.69 8.46
CA SER A 298 3.56 -15.07 9.29
C SER A 298 4.16 -14.35 10.49
N PHE A 299 3.69 -13.12 10.73
CA PHE A 299 4.02 -12.36 11.94
C PHE A 299 2.90 -12.39 13.00
N LEU A 300 1.98 -13.35 12.89
CA LEU A 300 0.96 -13.57 13.94
C LEU A 300 1.60 -13.74 15.34
N PRO A 301 2.75 -14.45 15.52
CA PRO A 301 3.41 -14.55 16.82
C PRO A 301 3.83 -13.18 17.41
N VAL A 302 4.19 -12.21 16.57
CA VAL A 302 4.46 -10.83 17.01
C VAL A 302 3.18 -10.15 17.49
N ILE A 303 2.08 -10.32 16.76
CA ILE A 303 0.78 -9.75 17.13
C ILE A 303 0.27 -10.32 18.45
N THR A 304 0.41 -11.64 18.66
CA THR A 304 0.01 -12.30 19.91
C THR A 304 0.96 -12.02 21.05
N GLY A 305 2.20 -11.64 20.74
CA GLY A 305 3.28 -11.38 21.71
C GLY A 305 3.99 -12.64 22.18
N GLU A 306 3.86 -13.72 21.42
CA GLU A 306 4.64 -14.95 21.60
C GLU A 306 6.10 -14.74 21.19
N GLU A 307 6.33 -13.90 20.18
CA GLU A 307 7.66 -13.54 19.70
C GLU A 307 7.78 -12.01 19.57
N GLU A 308 8.99 -11.49 19.70
CA GLU A 308 9.30 -10.08 19.43
C GLU A 308 9.70 -9.88 17.97
N GLU A 309 10.31 -10.89 17.36
CA GLU A 309 10.82 -10.90 15.98
C GLU A 309 10.54 -12.23 15.30
N ILE A 310 10.29 -12.19 14.01
CA ILE A 310 10.16 -13.40 13.18
C ILE A 310 11.36 -13.62 12.27
N ARG A 311 12.29 -12.66 12.21
CA ARG A 311 13.47 -12.70 11.34
C ARG A 311 14.56 -11.74 11.75
N GLU A 312 15.79 -12.02 11.30
CA GLU A 312 16.94 -11.15 11.51
C GLU A 312 17.13 -10.10 10.40
N ALA A 313 16.61 -10.37 9.19
CA ALA A 313 16.79 -9.50 8.02
C ALA A 313 15.60 -9.53 7.08
N VAL A 314 15.37 -8.40 6.40
CA VAL A 314 14.48 -8.27 5.26
C VAL A 314 15.28 -7.94 4.00
N TYR A 315 14.74 -8.32 2.84
CA TYR A 315 15.36 -8.14 1.55
C TYR A 315 14.47 -7.30 0.65
N ALA A 316 15.09 -6.49 -0.20
CA ALA A 316 14.38 -5.75 -1.23
C ALA A 316 15.20 -5.70 -2.51
N GLU A 317 14.52 -5.54 -3.64
CA GLU A 317 15.11 -5.54 -4.96
C GLU A 317 14.52 -4.48 -5.88
N ILE A 318 15.35 -3.99 -6.78
CA ILE A 318 14.93 -3.29 -7.99
C ILE A 318 15.47 -4.10 -9.17
N ASN A 319 14.65 -4.29 -10.19
CA ASN A 319 15.06 -4.94 -11.43
C ASN A 319 14.81 -4.00 -12.61
N TYR A 320 13.61 -3.43 -12.68
CA TYR A 320 13.19 -2.59 -13.78
C TYR A 320 12.18 -1.54 -13.32
N HIS A 321 12.39 -0.30 -13.72
CA HIS A 321 11.39 0.76 -13.66
C HIS A 321 11.36 1.50 -15.00
N VAL A 322 12.05 2.61 -15.17
CA VAL A 322 12.29 3.25 -16.47
C VAL A 322 13.36 2.49 -17.26
N ALA A 323 14.38 2.00 -16.57
CA ALA A 323 15.49 1.25 -17.16
C ALA A 323 15.78 -0.02 -16.35
N TYR A 324 16.55 -0.93 -16.93
CA TYR A 324 17.10 -2.10 -16.24
C TYR A 324 18.15 -1.66 -15.22
N GLU A 325 17.91 -1.94 -13.95
CA GLU A 325 18.78 -1.54 -12.85
C GLU A 325 18.77 -2.61 -11.74
N PRO A 326 19.60 -3.66 -11.86
CA PRO A 326 19.60 -4.76 -10.89
C PRO A 326 20.29 -4.33 -9.60
N VAL A 327 19.51 -4.02 -8.58
CA VAL A 327 19.95 -3.64 -7.24
C VAL A 327 19.29 -4.55 -6.22
N ARG A 328 20.01 -4.91 -5.17
CA ARG A 328 19.52 -5.70 -4.05
C ARG A 328 19.92 -5.07 -2.74
N SER A 329 19.10 -5.25 -1.71
CA SER A 329 19.48 -4.88 -0.35
C SER A 329 19.12 -5.98 0.65
N VAL A 330 19.94 -6.05 1.70
CA VAL A 330 19.62 -6.75 2.93
C VAL A 330 19.61 -5.72 4.06
N ARG A 331 18.60 -5.78 4.92
CA ARG A 331 18.42 -4.86 6.03
C ARG A 331 18.14 -5.64 7.32
N THR A 332 18.96 -5.42 8.33
CA THR A 332 18.75 -5.84 9.72
C THR A 332 18.21 -4.65 10.52
N LYS A 333 17.84 -4.82 11.79
CA LYS A 333 17.43 -3.67 12.64
C LYS A 333 18.47 -2.54 12.71
N LYS A 334 19.77 -2.84 12.56
CA LYS A 334 20.86 -1.87 12.74
C LYS A 334 21.51 -1.43 11.44
N ASN A 335 21.59 -2.30 10.44
CA ASN A 335 22.38 -2.08 9.24
C ASN A 335 21.59 -2.39 7.99
N LYS A 336 21.92 -1.66 6.92
CA LYS A 336 21.46 -1.96 5.57
C LYS A 336 22.68 -2.03 4.66
N TYR A 337 22.74 -3.07 3.81
CA TYR A 337 23.73 -3.22 2.75
C TYR A 337 23.03 -3.27 1.41
N ILE A 338 23.51 -2.47 0.45
CA ILE A 338 22.95 -2.35 -0.89
C ILE A 338 24.03 -2.73 -1.89
N VAL A 339 23.70 -3.64 -2.82
CA VAL A 339 24.59 -4.07 -3.91
C VAL A 339 23.95 -3.68 -5.24
N ARG A 340 24.72 -3.02 -6.08
CA ARG A 340 24.39 -2.67 -7.44
C ARG A 340 25.33 -3.40 -8.38
N TRP A 341 24.80 -4.13 -9.38
CA TRP A 341 25.61 -4.92 -10.31
C TRP A 341 26.02 -4.15 -11.56
N GLU A 342 25.27 -3.09 -11.91
CA GLU A 342 25.60 -2.22 -13.03
C GLU A 342 25.67 -0.76 -12.58
N ASN A 343 26.69 -0.02 -13.05
CA ASN A 343 26.76 1.42 -12.87
C ASN A 343 25.91 2.09 -13.96
N GLY A 344 24.58 1.92 -13.88
CA GLY A 344 23.64 2.47 -14.86
C GLY A 344 23.43 3.98 -14.80
N TYR A 345 24.06 4.69 -13.86
CA TYR A 345 23.87 6.13 -13.67
C TYR A 345 24.13 6.99 -14.90
N ASP A 346 25.05 6.56 -15.76
CA ASP A 346 25.37 7.30 -16.99
C ASP A 346 24.32 7.14 -18.10
N LYS A 347 23.33 6.24 -17.92
CA LYS A 347 22.37 5.86 -18.96
C LYS A 347 20.92 6.10 -18.57
N VAL A 348 20.66 6.48 -17.33
CA VAL A 348 19.31 6.61 -16.81
C VAL A 348 18.97 8.09 -16.64
N PRO A 349 17.96 8.62 -17.34
CA PRO A 349 17.51 9.98 -17.13
C PRO A 349 17.09 10.19 -15.67
N PRO A 350 17.24 11.40 -15.11
CA PRO A 350 16.79 11.72 -13.76
C PRO A 350 15.26 11.65 -13.55
N THR A 351 14.51 11.27 -14.55
CA THR A 351 13.06 11.21 -14.62
C THR A 351 12.44 9.92 -14.10
N HIS A 352 13.11 9.18 -13.22
CA HIS A 352 12.54 7.97 -12.57
C HIS A 352 11.33 8.21 -11.67
N ILE A 353 11.04 9.47 -11.41
CA ILE A 353 10.07 9.90 -10.41
C ILE A 353 8.72 10.20 -11.05
N ASP A 354 8.68 10.38 -12.36
CA ASP A 354 7.55 10.92 -13.11
C ASP A 354 6.69 9.85 -13.81
N ASP A 355 6.53 8.66 -13.23
CA ASP A 355 5.59 7.64 -13.73
C ASP A 355 4.47 7.39 -12.76
#